data_afa18e2fef190e22eb07e5495dfe2e54
#
_entry.id   afa18e2fef190e22eb07e5495dfe2e54
#
_cell.length_a   1.000
_cell.length_b   1.000
_cell.length_c   1.000
_cell.angle_alpha   90.00
_cell.angle_beta   90.00
_cell.angle_gamma   90.00
#
_symmetry.space_group_name_H-M   'P 1'
#
loop_
_entity.id
_entity.type
_entity.pdbx_description
1 polymer ?
#
loop_
_entity_poly.entity_id
_entity_poly.type
_entity_poly.pdbx_seq_one_letter_code
_entity_poly.pdbx_strand_id
1 'polypeptide(L)'
;MAKLMNVTVQTFKTENEMELSISRWRDIQDNFMPHFKDAGLSRYSTSRVLNRDGQFQLVHVFEYRDQDAFDACIPIWKQIETKWREKIENVTTGYRGALIAQHIFE
;
A
#
# COMPACT_ATOMS: atom_id res chain seq x y z
N MET A 1 19.55 8.49 -8.71
CA MET A 1 18.39 7.74 -9.20
C MET A 1 17.12 8.27 -8.57
N ALA A 2 16.04 8.27 -9.37
CA ALA A 2 14.78 8.81 -8.90
C ALA A 2 14.12 7.88 -7.89
N LYS A 3 13.50 8.48 -6.87
CA LYS A 3 12.60 7.73 -5.99
C LYS A 3 11.36 7.29 -6.78
N LEU A 4 10.86 6.12 -6.47
CA LEU A 4 9.62 5.62 -7.05
C LEU A 4 8.48 5.79 -6.08
N MET A 5 7.31 6.11 -6.62
CA MET A 5 6.08 6.24 -5.86
C MET A 5 5.01 5.35 -6.46
N ASN A 6 4.38 4.53 -5.63
CA ASN A 6 3.21 3.77 -6.01
C ASN A 6 1.99 4.33 -5.29
N VAL A 7 0.92 4.51 -6.05
CA VAL A 7 -0.40 4.82 -5.48
C VAL A 7 -1.33 3.68 -5.87
N THR A 8 -1.89 3.02 -4.89
CA THR A 8 -2.81 1.90 -5.09
C THR A 8 -4.16 2.26 -4.51
N VAL A 9 -5.21 2.15 -5.32
CA VAL A 9 -6.58 2.39 -4.90
C VAL A 9 -7.31 1.04 -4.87
N GLN A 10 -7.87 0.70 -3.71
CA GLN A 10 -8.72 -0.47 -3.53
C GLN A 10 -10.15 -0.02 -3.36
N THR A 11 -11.06 -0.59 -4.15
CA THR A 11 -12.50 -0.32 -4.06
C THR A 11 -13.21 -1.59 -3.61
N PHE A 12 -13.93 -1.51 -2.50
CA PHE A 12 -14.67 -2.63 -1.90
C PHE A 12 -16.16 -2.49 -2.20
N LYS A 13 -16.89 -3.62 -2.19
CA LYS A 13 -18.33 -3.63 -2.42
C LYS A 13 -19.11 -3.03 -1.25
N THR A 14 -18.65 -3.25 -0.03
CA THR A 14 -19.30 -2.81 1.19
C THR A 14 -18.33 -2.15 2.15
N GLU A 15 -18.87 -1.30 3.02
CA GLU A 15 -18.09 -0.68 4.09
C GLU A 15 -17.51 -1.73 5.04
N ASN A 16 -18.30 -2.77 5.36
CA ASN A 16 -17.85 -3.83 6.25
C ASN A 16 -16.65 -4.58 5.70
N GLU A 17 -16.63 -4.86 4.40
CA GLU A 17 -15.49 -5.51 3.75
C GLU A 17 -14.24 -4.62 3.80
N MET A 18 -14.40 -3.33 3.58
CA MET A 18 -13.30 -2.37 3.70
C MET A 18 -12.76 -2.34 5.13
N GLU A 19 -13.64 -2.24 6.14
CA GLU A 19 -13.22 -2.21 7.54
C GLU A 19 -12.53 -3.53 7.96
N LEU A 20 -13.01 -4.66 7.45
CA LEU A 20 -12.36 -5.95 7.71
C LEU A 20 -10.95 -5.98 7.12
N SER A 21 -10.77 -5.44 5.92
CA SER A 21 -9.46 -5.35 5.28
C SER A 21 -8.49 -4.49 6.10
N ILE A 22 -8.96 -3.35 6.61
CA ILE A 22 -8.17 -2.47 7.48
C ILE A 22 -7.73 -3.22 8.74
N SER A 23 -8.67 -3.90 9.39
CA SER A 23 -8.40 -4.65 10.62
C SER A 23 -7.37 -5.75 10.41
N ARG A 24 -7.51 -6.53 9.34
CA ARG A 24 -6.56 -7.61 9.01
C ARG A 24 -5.16 -7.08 8.75
N TRP A 25 -5.07 -5.98 8.03
CA TRP A 25 -3.77 -5.36 7.73
C TRP A 25 -3.09 -4.86 9.01
N ARG A 26 -3.84 -4.23 9.92
CA ARG A 26 -3.32 -3.81 11.23
C ARG A 26 -2.71 -4.96 12.01
N ASP A 27 -3.35 -6.12 11.96
CA ASP A 27 -2.89 -7.28 12.74
C ASP A 27 -1.57 -7.84 12.24
N ILE A 28 -1.25 -7.68 10.96
CA ILE A 28 -0.07 -8.30 10.35
C ILE A 28 1.02 -7.32 9.95
N GLN A 29 0.72 -6.03 9.80
CA GLN A 29 1.66 -5.06 9.23
C GLN A 29 2.97 -4.96 10.00
N ASP A 30 2.92 -4.99 11.31
CA ASP A 30 4.10 -4.83 12.16
C ASP A 30 5.13 -5.94 11.94
N ASN A 31 4.68 -7.12 11.52
CA ASN A 31 5.56 -8.23 11.20
C ASN A 31 6.37 -8.01 9.93
N PHE A 32 5.87 -7.17 9.03
CA PHE A 32 6.48 -6.95 7.71
C PHE A 32 7.18 -5.59 7.56
N MET A 33 6.77 -4.58 8.33
CA MET A 33 7.34 -3.23 8.19
C MET A 33 8.85 -3.17 8.34
N PRO A 34 9.50 -3.89 9.28
CA PRO A 34 10.96 -3.90 9.35
C PRO A 34 11.61 -4.45 8.09
N HIS A 35 11.02 -5.48 7.48
CA HIS A 35 11.54 -6.07 6.23
C HIS A 35 11.43 -5.09 5.07
N PHE A 36 10.31 -4.36 4.96
CA PHE A 36 10.15 -3.32 3.95
C PHE A 36 11.15 -2.19 4.12
N LYS A 37 11.39 -1.77 5.34
CA LYS A 37 12.38 -0.74 5.65
C LYS A 37 13.77 -1.17 5.20
N ASP A 38 14.18 -2.39 5.54
CA ASP A 38 15.49 -2.92 5.17
C ASP A 38 15.63 -3.07 3.65
N ALA A 39 14.54 -3.37 2.95
CA ALA A 39 14.52 -3.49 1.49
C ALA A 39 14.52 -2.14 0.77
N GLY A 40 14.27 -1.03 1.48
CA GLY A 40 14.35 0.32 0.92
C GLY A 40 13.02 1.03 0.71
N LEU A 41 11.92 0.53 1.31
CA LEU A 41 10.69 1.30 1.39
C LEU A 41 10.92 2.44 2.38
N SER A 42 10.78 3.68 1.91
CA SER A 42 11.09 4.86 2.72
C SER A 42 9.85 5.46 3.37
N ARG A 43 8.68 5.26 2.79
CA ARG A 43 7.42 5.77 3.34
C ARG A 43 6.25 4.92 2.88
N TYR A 44 5.32 4.68 3.80
CA TYR A 44 4.07 4.00 3.51
C TYR A 44 2.94 4.66 4.29
N SER A 45 1.83 4.91 3.62
CA SER A 45 0.63 5.40 4.27
C SER A 45 -0.62 4.80 3.63
N THR A 46 -1.66 4.65 4.43
CA THR A 46 -2.97 4.20 3.97
C THR A 46 -4.00 5.21 4.43
N SER A 47 -4.87 5.61 3.51
CA SER A 47 -5.93 6.59 3.79
C SER A 47 -7.29 6.03 3.39
N ARG A 48 -8.30 6.37 4.19
CA ARG A 48 -9.68 6.15 3.84
C ARG A 48 -10.14 7.32 2.97
N VAL A 49 -10.70 7.04 1.79
CA VAL A 49 -11.19 8.09 0.89
C VAL A 49 -12.48 8.69 1.46
N LEU A 50 -12.53 10.00 1.59
CA LEU A 50 -13.66 10.71 2.21
C LEU A 50 -14.58 11.42 1.21
N ASN A 51 -14.10 11.70 0.00
CA ASN A 51 -14.81 12.57 -0.95
C ASN A 51 -15.43 11.83 -2.14
N ARG A 52 -15.75 10.55 -1.96
CA ARG A 52 -16.42 9.72 -2.97
C ARG A 52 -17.63 9.06 -2.33
N ASP A 53 -18.77 9.74 -2.40
CA ASP A 53 -20.01 9.23 -1.82
C ASP A 53 -20.42 7.90 -2.46
N GLY A 54 -20.82 6.94 -1.64
CA GLY A 54 -21.21 5.61 -2.09
C GLY A 54 -20.05 4.71 -2.49
N GLN A 55 -18.80 5.16 -2.36
CA GLN A 55 -17.61 4.38 -2.64
C GLN A 55 -16.90 4.01 -1.35
N PHE A 56 -16.42 2.76 -1.28
CA PHE A 56 -15.67 2.27 -0.11
C PHE A 56 -14.24 2.00 -0.56
N GLN A 57 -13.39 3.02 -0.44
CA GLN A 57 -12.07 3.01 -1.04
C GLN A 57 -10.97 3.28 -0.01
N LEU A 58 -9.84 2.57 -0.20
CA LEU A 58 -8.59 2.84 0.48
C LEU A 58 -7.55 3.27 -0.55
N VAL A 59 -6.73 4.25 -0.18
CA VAL A 59 -5.58 4.67 -0.98
C VAL A 59 -4.32 4.34 -0.21
N HIS A 60 -3.44 3.55 -0.82
CA HIS A 60 -2.13 3.21 -0.28
C HIS A 60 -1.07 3.96 -1.06
N VAL A 61 -0.19 4.65 -0.35
CA VAL A 61 0.93 5.38 -0.96
C VAL A 61 2.23 4.77 -0.47
N PHE A 62 3.07 4.34 -1.41
CA PHE A 62 4.37 3.76 -1.13
C PHE A 62 5.45 4.60 -1.79
N GLU A 63 6.48 4.97 -1.04
CA GLU A 63 7.68 5.59 -1.61
C GLU A 63 8.86 4.64 -1.44
N TYR A 64 9.48 4.31 -2.57
CA TYR A 64 10.68 3.46 -2.61
C TYR A 64 11.90 4.34 -2.90
N ARG A 65 13.02 4.01 -2.26
CA ARG A 65 14.27 4.74 -2.45
C ARG A 65 14.71 4.78 -3.91
N ASP A 66 14.51 3.66 -4.65
CA ASP A 66 14.89 3.50 -6.04
C ASP A 66 14.21 2.25 -6.63
N GLN A 67 14.53 1.91 -7.89
CA GLN A 67 14.01 0.72 -8.55
C GLN A 67 14.46 -0.57 -7.84
N ASP A 68 15.69 -0.63 -7.35
CA ASP A 68 16.20 -1.81 -6.66
C ASP A 68 15.41 -2.07 -5.38
N ALA A 69 15.05 -1.03 -4.65
CA ALA A 69 14.20 -1.14 -3.46
C ALA A 69 12.80 -1.66 -3.81
N PHE A 70 12.21 -1.18 -4.89
CA PHE A 70 10.93 -1.68 -5.37
C PHE A 70 11.02 -3.18 -5.66
N ASP A 71 12.04 -3.61 -6.40
CA ASP A 71 12.24 -5.02 -6.74
C ASP A 71 12.47 -5.87 -5.49
N ALA A 72 13.21 -5.36 -4.52
CA ALA A 72 13.49 -6.06 -3.27
C ALA A 72 12.24 -6.21 -2.39
N CYS A 73 11.24 -5.35 -2.53
CA CYS A 73 10.00 -5.45 -1.79
C CYS A 73 9.01 -6.45 -2.38
N ILE A 74 9.16 -6.85 -3.64
CA ILE A 74 8.23 -7.78 -4.31
C ILE A 74 8.11 -9.12 -3.56
N PRO A 75 9.21 -9.80 -3.14
CA PRO A 75 9.09 -11.05 -2.39
C PRO A 75 8.35 -10.89 -1.06
N ILE A 76 8.48 -9.74 -0.42
CA ILE A 76 7.81 -9.45 0.86
C ILE A 76 6.30 -9.39 0.62
N TRP A 77 5.85 -8.70 -0.42
CA TRP A 77 4.44 -8.64 -0.80
C TRP A 77 3.88 -10.03 -1.11
N LYS A 78 4.65 -10.88 -1.80
CA LYS A 78 4.24 -12.25 -2.09
C LYS A 78 4.04 -13.08 -0.83
N GLN A 79 4.89 -12.89 0.19
CA GLN A 79 4.71 -13.56 1.48
C GLN A 79 3.42 -13.13 2.17
N ILE A 80 3.09 -11.85 2.13
CA ILE A 80 1.84 -11.33 2.69
C ILE A 80 0.65 -11.96 1.98
N GLU A 81 0.65 -11.99 0.66
CA GLU A 81 -0.42 -12.59 -0.13
C GLU A 81 -0.61 -14.08 0.18
N THR A 82 0.49 -14.80 0.37
CA THR A 82 0.44 -16.23 0.71
C THR A 82 -0.18 -16.47 2.08
N LYS A 83 0.11 -15.62 3.05
CA LYS A 83 -0.47 -15.72 4.40
C LYS A 83 -1.92 -15.29 4.46
N TRP A 84 -2.37 -14.53 3.49
CA TRP A 84 -3.73 -14.02 3.42
C TRP A 84 -4.63 -15.05 2.72
N ARG A 85 -5.10 -16.05 3.47
CA ARG A 85 -5.85 -17.17 2.91
C ARG A 85 -7.24 -16.82 2.43
N GLU A 86 -7.88 -15.83 3.05
CA GLU A 86 -9.20 -15.35 2.65
C GLU A 86 -9.06 -13.94 2.10
N LYS A 87 -9.09 -13.84 0.78
CA LYS A 87 -9.05 -12.53 0.14
C LYS A 87 -10.39 -11.86 0.22
N ILE A 88 -10.38 -10.60 0.66
CA ILE A 88 -11.55 -9.75 0.57
C ILE A 88 -11.61 -9.21 -0.86
N GLU A 89 -12.70 -9.50 -1.55
CA GLU A 89 -12.88 -9.05 -2.93
C GLU A 89 -12.80 -7.53 -3.03
N ASN A 90 -11.98 -7.04 -3.95
CA ASN A 90 -11.88 -5.63 -4.24
C ASN A 90 -11.36 -5.41 -5.66
N VAL A 91 -11.61 -4.22 -6.19
CA VAL A 91 -11.00 -3.78 -7.43
C VAL A 91 -9.79 -2.94 -7.07
N THR A 92 -8.62 -3.36 -7.55
CA THR A 92 -7.35 -2.69 -7.27
C THR A 92 -6.84 -2.01 -8.53
N THR A 93 -6.55 -0.71 -8.42
CA THR A 93 -5.91 0.07 -9.48
C THR A 93 -4.62 0.64 -8.93
N GLY A 94 -3.51 0.38 -9.64
CA GLY A 94 -2.19 0.83 -9.22
C GLY A 94 -1.55 1.76 -10.23
N TYR A 95 -0.88 2.78 -9.71
CA TYR A 95 -0.09 3.73 -10.50
C TYR A 95 1.32 3.76 -9.94
N ARG A 96 2.32 3.66 -10.82
CA ARG A 96 3.72 3.77 -10.43
C ARG A 96 4.38 4.88 -11.20
N GLY A 97 5.06 5.78 -10.50
CA GLY A 97 5.75 6.88 -11.11
C GLY A 97 7.13 7.11 -10.53
N ALA A 98 7.96 7.78 -11.28
CA ALA A 98 9.21 8.34 -10.79
C ALA A 98 8.93 9.72 -10.21
N LEU A 99 9.46 9.98 -9.03
CA LEU A 99 9.26 11.25 -8.35
C LEU A 99 9.98 12.36 -9.13
N ILE A 100 9.27 13.42 -9.46
CA ILE A 100 9.82 14.58 -10.18
C ILE A 100 10.22 15.70 -9.22
N ALA A 101 9.38 15.95 -8.23
CA ALA A 101 9.60 16.99 -7.24
C ALA A 101 8.99 16.59 -5.91
N GLN A 102 9.64 17.01 -4.82
CA GLN A 102 9.14 16.76 -3.48
C GLN A 102 9.47 17.94 -2.58
N HIS A 103 8.49 18.41 -1.85
CA HIS A 103 8.65 19.44 -0.83
C HIS A 103 8.12 18.86 0.48
N ILE A 104 8.90 18.97 1.55
CA ILE A 104 8.51 18.51 2.88
C ILE A 104 8.33 19.72 3.76
N PHE A 105 7.12 19.90 4.28
CA PHE A 105 6.76 21.02 5.16
C PHE A 105 6.51 20.47 6.56
N GLU A 106 7.32 20.90 7.51
CA GLU A 106 7.18 20.51 8.93
C GLU A 106 7.33 21.71 9.85
#